data_dca9509664bd8276bda6658a6e788dff
#
_entry.id   dca9509664bd8276bda6658a6e788dff
#
_cell.length_a   1.000
_cell.length_b   1.000
_cell.length_c   1.000
_cell.angle_alpha   90.00
_cell.angle_beta   90.00
_cell.angle_gamma   90.00
#
_symmetry.space_group_name_H-M   'P 1'
#
loop_
_entity.id
_entity.type
_entity.pdbx_description
1 polymer ?
#
loop_
_entity_poly.entity_id
_entity_poly.type
_entity_poly.pdbx_seq_one_letter_code
_entity_poly.pdbx_strand_id
1 'polypeptide(L)'
;MLSNVTNNLQLWDHDYDWSADGDEWEYQADRSGVSYSEWKSSLVSHLIEPYARDADVLEIAPGHGRWSEFIIGMCRHATLVDLGPKCLEYCRTRFAEHGNVDYFLTTGTQLPYHAAGVIDFVFSYDSFVHMSADVIQSYMAEIARALRTGGTAIIHHAEIADPASYQQTYTGQRSAINSSMVRGFAEQHGLTVRRQSAVWDEARKIGCAEDAITLITK
;
A
#
# COMPACT_ATOMS: atom_id res chain seq x y z
N MET A 1 7.60 5.25 -24.75
CA MET A 1 7.17 5.68 -23.40
C MET A 1 7.63 4.62 -22.42
N LEU A 2 8.26 4.98 -21.32
CA LEU A 2 8.66 4.01 -20.29
C LEU A 2 7.41 3.37 -19.68
N SER A 3 7.51 2.11 -19.20
CA SER A 3 6.39 1.46 -18.51
C SER A 3 6.08 2.19 -17.19
N ASN A 4 4.87 2.03 -16.68
CA ASN A 4 4.48 2.59 -15.37
C ASN A 4 5.43 2.15 -14.25
N VAL A 5 5.86 0.88 -14.25
CA VAL A 5 6.84 0.34 -13.31
C VAL A 5 8.18 1.09 -13.41
N THR A 6 8.71 1.30 -14.63
CA THR A 6 9.98 2.02 -14.84
C THR A 6 9.88 3.47 -14.38
N ASN A 7 8.76 4.14 -14.65
CA ASN A 7 8.54 5.52 -14.24
C ASN A 7 8.48 5.63 -12.70
N ASN A 8 7.79 4.71 -12.04
CA ASN A 8 7.71 4.70 -10.57
C ASN A 8 9.08 4.39 -9.95
N LEU A 9 9.84 3.43 -10.49
CA LEU A 9 11.20 3.16 -10.03
C LEU A 9 12.09 4.41 -10.17
N GLN A 10 12.07 5.07 -11.33
CA GLN A 10 12.85 6.29 -11.54
C GLN A 10 12.47 7.38 -10.57
N LEU A 11 11.16 7.62 -10.39
CA LEU A 11 10.69 8.67 -9.48
C LEU A 11 11.05 8.36 -8.03
N TRP A 12 10.57 7.23 -7.49
CA TRP A 12 10.58 6.99 -6.05
C TRP A 12 11.94 6.49 -5.51
N ASP A 13 12.75 5.83 -6.34
CA ASP A 13 14.07 5.34 -5.93
C ASP A 13 15.22 6.27 -6.31
N HIS A 14 15.03 7.18 -7.30
CA HIS A 14 16.13 8.01 -7.82
C HIS A 14 15.88 9.51 -7.74
N ASP A 15 14.70 10.00 -8.12
CA ASP A 15 14.44 11.43 -8.30
C ASP A 15 13.79 12.11 -7.09
N TYR A 16 12.99 11.36 -6.31
CA TYR A 16 12.30 11.88 -5.13
C TYR A 16 13.29 12.07 -3.96
N ASP A 17 13.30 13.27 -3.38
CA ASP A 17 14.16 13.59 -2.25
C ASP A 17 13.47 13.31 -0.91
N TRP A 18 13.57 12.06 -0.47
CA TRP A 18 13.04 11.63 0.83
C TRP A 18 13.58 12.42 2.02
N SER A 19 14.74 13.09 1.88
CA SER A 19 15.33 13.89 2.96
C SER A 19 14.72 15.29 3.06
N ALA A 20 14.25 15.85 1.94
CA ALA A 20 13.64 17.16 1.88
C ALA A 20 12.12 17.10 2.11
N ASP A 21 11.44 16.18 1.40
CA ASP A 21 9.99 16.07 1.43
C ASP A 21 9.53 15.05 2.48
N GLY A 22 10.44 14.17 2.92
CA GLY A 22 10.18 13.14 3.90
C GLY A 22 9.27 12.02 3.39
N ASP A 23 8.90 11.14 4.30
CA ASP A 23 7.92 10.09 4.08
C ASP A 23 6.55 10.43 4.71
N GLU A 24 6.38 11.69 5.14
CA GLU A 24 5.21 12.17 5.86
C GLU A 24 4.42 13.19 5.02
N TRP A 25 3.29 12.78 4.45
CA TRP A 25 2.42 13.66 3.66
C TRP A 25 1.25 14.16 4.50
N GLU A 26 1.44 15.30 5.14
CA GLU A 26 0.49 15.87 6.11
C GLU A 26 -0.82 16.38 5.48
N TYR A 27 -0.84 16.67 4.17
CA TYR A 27 -1.99 17.25 3.50
C TYR A 27 -3.29 16.45 3.64
N GLN A 28 -3.20 15.13 3.83
CA GLN A 28 -4.37 14.28 4.05
C GLN A 28 -4.99 14.51 5.43
N ALA A 29 -4.16 14.82 6.42
CA ALA A 29 -4.62 15.22 7.74
C ALA A 29 -5.32 16.59 7.71
N ASP A 30 -4.75 17.56 7.00
CA ASP A 30 -5.34 18.88 6.81
C ASP A 30 -6.74 18.78 6.22
N ARG A 31 -6.94 17.93 5.23
CA ARG A 31 -8.26 17.68 4.64
C ARG A 31 -9.26 17.03 5.59
N SER A 32 -8.79 16.26 6.56
CA SER A 32 -9.61 15.67 7.63
C SER A 32 -9.85 16.64 8.79
N GLY A 33 -9.20 17.80 8.79
CA GLY A 33 -9.34 18.82 9.83
C GLY A 33 -8.77 18.41 11.19
N VAL A 34 -7.80 17.49 11.21
CA VAL A 34 -7.12 17.00 12.42
C VAL A 34 -5.62 17.18 12.30
N SER A 35 -4.89 17.09 13.40
CA SER A 35 -3.42 17.07 13.37
C SER A 35 -2.91 15.83 12.66
N TYR A 36 -1.71 15.93 12.07
CA TYR A 36 -1.07 14.79 11.42
C TYR A 36 -0.88 13.59 12.39
N SER A 37 -0.53 13.85 13.63
CA SER A 37 -0.38 12.82 14.66
C SER A 37 -1.70 12.09 14.94
N GLU A 38 -2.82 12.79 15.00
CA GLU A 38 -4.16 12.18 15.17
C GLU A 38 -4.57 11.39 13.95
N TRP A 39 -4.32 11.93 12.75
CA TRP A 39 -4.60 11.25 11.49
C TRP A 39 -3.80 9.94 11.40
N LYS A 40 -2.48 10.00 11.64
CA LYS A 40 -1.57 8.84 11.62
C LYS A 40 -1.98 7.78 12.65
N SER A 41 -2.29 8.20 13.89
CA SER A 41 -2.76 7.30 14.95
C SER A 41 -4.09 6.64 14.59
N SER A 42 -5.01 7.40 13.97
CA SER A 42 -6.29 6.86 13.50
C SER A 42 -6.09 5.83 12.39
N LEU A 43 -5.20 6.08 11.42
CA LEU A 43 -4.87 5.10 10.36
C LEU A 43 -4.35 3.80 10.97
N VAL A 44 -3.36 3.90 11.86
CA VAL A 44 -2.78 2.72 12.51
C VAL A 44 -3.85 1.92 13.26
N SER A 45 -4.69 2.57 14.07
CA SER A 45 -5.70 1.90 14.89
C SER A 45 -6.86 1.29 14.10
N HIS A 46 -7.17 1.79 12.90
CA HIS A 46 -8.27 1.29 12.08
C HIS A 46 -7.84 0.37 10.94
N LEU A 47 -6.66 0.62 10.33
CA LEU A 47 -6.25 -0.07 9.12
C LEU A 47 -5.06 -1.03 9.32
N ILE A 48 -4.26 -0.87 10.37
CA ILE A 48 -3.08 -1.71 10.60
C ILE A 48 -3.29 -2.62 11.82
N GLU A 49 -3.46 -2.06 13.00
CA GLU A 49 -3.49 -2.80 14.26
C GLU A 49 -4.49 -3.96 14.30
N PRO A 50 -5.75 -3.83 13.80
CA PRO A 50 -6.73 -4.92 13.86
C PRO A 50 -6.33 -6.17 13.06
N TYR A 51 -5.39 -6.03 12.12
CA TYR A 51 -4.99 -7.09 11.19
C TYR A 51 -3.53 -7.52 11.34
N ALA A 52 -2.66 -6.63 11.84
CA ALA A 52 -1.22 -6.87 11.92
C ALA A 52 -0.78 -7.55 13.21
N ARG A 53 -1.55 -7.43 14.30
CA ARG A 53 -1.16 -7.96 15.60
C ARG A 53 -0.99 -9.49 15.56
N ASP A 54 0.21 -9.97 15.94
CA ASP A 54 0.61 -11.38 15.93
C ASP A 54 0.44 -12.10 14.57
N ALA A 55 0.39 -11.34 13.46
CA ALA A 55 0.17 -11.82 12.10
C ALA A 55 1.47 -11.92 11.29
N ASP A 56 1.47 -12.75 10.24
CA ASP A 56 2.45 -12.70 9.17
C ASP A 56 1.99 -11.66 8.15
N VAL A 57 2.71 -10.54 8.10
CA VAL A 57 2.32 -9.35 7.33
C VAL A 57 3.23 -9.19 6.10
N LEU A 58 2.64 -8.81 4.97
CA LEU A 58 3.37 -8.39 3.79
C LEU A 58 2.98 -6.95 3.46
N GLU A 59 3.96 -6.04 3.49
CA GLU A 59 3.78 -4.65 3.08
C GLU A 59 4.32 -4.44 1.68
N ILE A 60 3.48 -3.89 0.78
CA ILE A 60 3.86 -3.57 -0.60
C ILE A 60 4.20 -2.09 -0.69
N ALA A 61 5.40 -1.81 -1.19
CA ALA A 61 5.97 -0.48 -1.37
C ALA A 61 6.03 0.33 -0.06
N PRO A 62 6.82 -0.12 0.92
CA PRO A 62 7.02 0.58 2.20
C PRO A 62 7.69 1.95 2.05
N GLY A 63 8.37 2.22 0.94
CA GLY A 63 9.22 3.40 0.78
C GLY A 63 10.32 3.43 1.85
N HIS A 64 10.37 4.48 2.65
CA HIS A 64 11.30 4.59 3.79
C HIS A 64 10.75 4.01 5.10
N GLY A 65 9.64 3.23 5.05
CA GLY A 65 9.15 2.44 6.18
C GLY A 65 8.24 3.19 7.16
N ARG A 66 7.50 4.21 6.71
CA ARG A 66 6.57 4.99 7.52
C ARG A 66 5.56 4.13 8.29
N TRP A 67 4.97 3.16 7.62
CA TRP A 67 3.99 2.24 8.22
C TRP A 67 4.63 0.97 8.73
N SER A 68 5.76 0.55 8.13
CA SER A 68 6.55 -0.62 8.55
C SER A 68 6.94 -0.54 10.02
N GLU A 69 7.25 0.65 10.54
CA GLU A 69 7.57 0.88 11.95
C GLU A 69 6.49 0.33 12.90
N PHE A 70 5.21 0.62 12.58
CA PHE A 70 4.09 0.11 13.38
C PHE A 70 3.83 -1.37 13.15
N ILE A 71 3.92 -1.82 11.89
CA ILE A 71 3.71 -3.21 11.51
C ILE A 71 4.74 -4.11 12.21
N ILE A 72 6.03 -3.82 12.09
CA ILE A 72 7.13 -4.61 12.66
C ILE A 72 7.02 -4.67 14.19
N GLY A 73 6.60 -3.57 14.82
CA GLY A 73 6.44 -3.48 16.27
C GLY A 73 5.31 -4.34 16.85
N MET A 74 4.39 -4.85 16.03
CA MET A 74 3.23 -5.61 16.52
C MET A 74 3.00 -6.96 15.84
N CYS A 75 3.59 -7.20 14.66
CA CYS A 75 3.40 -8.43 13.90
C CYS A 75 4.29 -9.58 14.42
N ARG A 76 3.94 -10.81 14.03
CA ARG A 76 4.81 -11.97 14.22
C ARG A 76 6.01 -11.89 13.29
N HIS A 77 5.77 -11.62 12.01
CA HIS A 77 6.80 -11.47 10.98
C HIS A 77 6.32 -10.52 9.89
N ALA A 78 7.21 -9.65 9.41
CA ALA A 78 6.95 -8.74 8.31
C ALA A 78 7.79 -9.11 7.08
N THR A 79 7.18 -9.01 5.89
CA THR A 79 7.92 -9.04 4.61
C THR A 79 7.70 -7.71 3.91
N LEU A 80 8.75 -6.91 3.79
CA LEU A 80 8.74 -5.63 3.08
C LEU A 80 9.10 -5.85 1.61
N VAL A 81 8.18 -5.51 0.72
CA VAL A 81 8.31 -5.70 -0.72
C VAL A 81 8.37 -4.35 -1.42
N ASP A 82 9.46 -4.02 -2.06
CA ASP A 82 9.59 -2.76 -2.80
C ASP A 82 10.22 -2.96 -4.18
N LEU A 83 9.93 -2.04 -5.10
CA LEU A 83 10.53 -1.93 -6.41
C LEU A 83 11.91 -1.23 -6.34
N GLY A 84 12.08 -0.32 -5.36
CA GLY A 84 13.26 0.50 -5.16
C GLY A 84 14.31 -0.17 -4.28
N PRO A 85 15.50 -0.51 -4.82
CA PRO A 85 16.58 -1.08 -4.02
C PRO A 85 17.07 -0.11 -2.93
N LYS A 86 17.05 1.20 -3.16
CA LYS A 86 17.46 2.20 -2.16
C LYS A 86 16.43 2.30 -1.03
N CYS A 87 15.14 2.23 -1.35
CA CYS A 87 14.08 2.19 -0.34
C CYS A 87 14.25 0.98 0.58
N LEU A 88 14.51 -0.22 0.01
CA LEU A 88 14.76 -1.40 0.83
C LEU A 88 16.05 -1.31 1.65
N GLU A 89 17.10 -0.72 1.12
CA GLU A 89 18.34 -0.52 1.88
C GLU A 89 18.15 0.44 3.04
N TYR A 90 17.36 1.50 2.83
CA TYR A 90 16.97 2.40 3.91
C TYR A 90 16.17 1.66 5.00
N CYS A 91 15.18 0.85 4.61
CA CYS A 91 14.42 0.03 5.55
C CYS A 91 15.31 -0.97 6.30
N ARG A 92 16.29 -1.63 5.65
CA ARG A 92 17.24 -2.51 6.32
C ARG A 92 18.03 -1.78 7.40
N THR A 93 18.47 -0.56 7.11
CA THR A 93 19.19 0.27 8.07
C THR A 93 18.28 0.71 9.21
N ARG A 94 17.09 1.19 8.90
CA ARG A 94 16.09 1.69 9.87
C ARG A 94 15.67 0.60 10.86
N PHE A 95 15.49 -0.62 10.38
CA PHE A 95 14.94 -1.74 11.16
C PHE A 95 16.00 -2.81 11.50
N ALA A 96 17.30 -2.45 11.49
CA ALA A 96 18.40 -3.40 11.72
C ALA A 96 18.32 -4.15 13.04
N GLU A 97 17.72 -3.54 14.07
CA GLU A 97 17.57 -4.15 15.41
C GLU A 97 16.40 -5.13 15.51
N HIS A 98 15.56 -5.24 14.46
CA HIS A 98 14.39 -6.12 14.43
C HIS A 98 14.72 -7.44 13.74
N GLY A 99 14.53 -8.56 14.46
CA GLY A 99 14.77 -9.91 13.93
C GLY A 99 13.58 -10.56 13.21
N ASN A 100 12.46 -9.85 13.10
CA ASN A 100 11.21 -10.35 12.55
C ASN A 100 10.82 -9.69 11.23
N VAL A 101 11.80 -9.26 10.42
CA VAL A 101 11.54 -8.58 9.14
C VAL A 101 12.43 -9.12 8.03
N ASP A 102 11.81 -9.45 6.90
CA ASP A 102 12.45 -9.81 5.63
C ASP A 102 12.20 -8.75 4.55
N TYR A 103 13.09 -8.70 3.57
CA TYR A 103 13.07 -7.70 2.49
C TYR A 103 13.12 -8.37 1.13
N PHE A 104 12.18 -8.01 0.25
CA PHE A 104 12.10 -8.59 -1.09
C PHE A 104 12.07 -7.49 -2.16
N LEU A 105 13.07 -7.51 -3.05
CA LEU A 105 13.11 -6.64 -4.22
C LEU A 105 12.21 -7.24 -5.31
N THR A 106 11.12 -6.55 -5.63
CA THR A 106 10.19 -6.96 -6.70
C THR A 106 10.57 -6.34 -8.04
N THR A 107 10.07 -6.95 -9.12
CA THR A 107 10.09 -6.34 -10.45
C THR A 107 8.90 -5.41 -10.72
N GLY A 108 8.07 -5.16 -9.69
CA GLY A 108 6.91 -4.27 -9.75
C GLY A 108 5.55 -4.95 -9.96
N THR A 109 5.52 -6.29 -10.08
CA THR A 109 4.27 -7.05 -10.27
C THR A 109 4.26 -8.40 -9.54
N GLN A 110 5.28 -8.68 -8.73
CA GLN A 110 5.48 -9.99 -8.11
C GLN A 110 5.65 -9.87 -6.60
N LEU A 111 5.12 -10.84 -5.87
CA LEU A 111 5.39 -11.06 -4.45
C LEU A 111 6.29 -12.28 -4.25
N PRO A 112 6.97 -12.41 -3.09
CA PRO A 112 7.84 -13.54 -2.82
C PRO A 112 7.12 -14.88 -3.06
N TYR A 113 7.79 -15.82 -3.74
CA TYR A 113 7.17 -17.11 -4.05
C TYR A 113 6.81 -17.90 -2.78
N HIS A 114 7.66 -17.84 -1.76
CA HIS A 114 7.43 -18.51 -0.47
C HIS A 114 6.26 -17.92 0.34
N ALA A 115 5.73 -16.75 -0.03
CA ALA A 115 4.55 -16.16 0.61
C ALA A 115 3.22 -16.85 0.23
N ALA A 116 3.24 -17.91 -0.62
CA ALA A 116 2.02 -18.54 -1.12
C ALA A 116 1.17 -19.18 0.00
N GLY A 117 -0.01 -18.62 0.25
CA GLY A 117 -1.00 -19.18 1.16
C GLY A 117 -0.65 -19.10 2.65
N VAL A 118 0.32 -18.24 3.03
CA VAL A 118 0.79 -18.12 4.41
C VAL A 118 0.61 -16.73 5.02
N ILE A 119 0.35 -15.72 4.22
CA ILE A 119 0.21 -14.34 4.69
C ILE A 119 -1.16 -14.13 5.32
N ASP A 120 -1.17 -13.60 6.54
CA ASP A 120 -2.38 -13.21 7.27
C ASP A 120 -2.92 -11.87 6.77
N PHE A 121 -2.01 -10.91 6.54
CA PHE A 121 -2.36 -9.54 6.21
C PHE A 121 -1.44 -8.94 5.15
N VAL A 122 -2.02 -8.37 4.10
CA VAL A 122 -1.31 -7.55 3.09
C VAL A 122 -1.70 -6.10 3.26
N PHE A 123 -0.71 -5.22 3.33
CA PHE A 123 -0.92 -3.78 3.47
C PHE A 123 -0.17 -2.99 2.41
N SER A 124 -0.81 -1.94 1.88
CA SER A 124 -0.15 -0.92 1.05
C SER A 124 -0.87 0.41 1.17
N TYR A 125 -0.11 1.46 1.40
CA TYR A 125 -0.62 2.82 1.51
C TYR A 125 0.23 3.81 0.72
N ASP A 126 -0.40 4.75 0.02
CA ASP A 126 0.20 5.78 -0.86
C ASP A 126 1.03 5.25 -2.04
N SER A 127 0.81 4.00 -2.46
CA SER A 127 1.57 3.38 -3.54
C SER A 127 0.69 2.98 -4.73
N PHE A 128 -0.41 2.25 -4.51
CA PHE A 128 -1.31 1.85 -5.59
C PHE A 128 -1.99 3.04 -6.28
N VAL A 129 -1.99 4.20 -5.66
CA VAL A 129 -2.44 5.47 -6.26
C VAL A 129 -1.63 5.87 -7.51
N HIS A 130 -0.40 5.35 -7.64
CA HIS A 130 0.52 5.63 -8.76
C HIS A 130 0.66 4.45 -9.74
N MET A 131 0.04 3.29 -9.44
CA MET A 131 0.16 2.09 -10.26
C MET A 131 -0.89 2.06 -11.36
N SER A 132 -0.50 1.66 -12.58
CA SER A 132 -1.43 1.46 -13.69
C SER A 132 -2.33 0.24 -13.48
N ALA A 133 -3.41 0.18 -14.24
CA ALA A 133 -4.43 -0.88 -14.13
C ALA A 133 -3.84 -2.30 -14.28
N ASP A 134 -2.94 -2.50 -15.22
CA ASP A 134 -2.26 -3.77 -15.49
C ASP A 134 -1.36 -4.20 -14.32
N VAL A 135 -0.67 -3.26 -13.70
CA VAL A 135 0.17 -3.50 -12.52
C VAL A 135 -0.72 -3.88 -11.33
N ILE A 136 -1.80 -3.14 -11.08
CA ILE A 136 -2.74 -3.45 -9.99
C ILE A 136 -3.39 -4.81 -10.20
N GLN A 137 -3.82 -5.14 -11.43
CA GLN A 137 -4.39 -6.44 -11.74
C GLN A 137 -3.40 -7.58 -11.46
N SER A 138 -2.13 -7.39 -11.81
CA SER A 138 -1.06 -8.36 -11.51
C SER A 138 -0.88 -8.54 -10.00
N TYR A 139 -0.87 -7.44 -9.22
CA TYR A 139 -0.81 -7.53 -7.77
C TYR A 139 -2.03 -8.20 -7.15
N MET A 140 -3.24 -8.05 -7.71
CA MET A 140 -4.42 -8.76 -7.20
C MET A 140 -4.27 -10.28 -7.33
N ALA A 141 -3.69 -10.78 -8.43
CA ALA A 141 -3.36 -12.20 -8.59
C ALA A 141 -2.36 -12.66 -7.53
N GLU A 142 -1.32 -11.87 -7.29
CA GLU A 142 -0.28 -12.18 -6.31
C GLU A 142 -0.78 -12.09 -4.87
N ILE A 143 -1.62 -11.11 -4.54
CA ILE A 143 -2.29 -11.01 -3.24
C ILE A 143 -3.18 -12.23 -3.00
N ALA A 144 -3.96 -12.63 -4.01
CA ALA A 144 -4.78 -13.85 -3.93
C ALA A 144 -3.93 -15.11 -3.70
N ARG A 145 -2.74 -15.19 -4.32
CA ARG A 145 -1.80 -16.28 -4.11
C ARG A 145 -1.20 -16.25 -2.70
N ALA A 146 -0.77 -15.07 -2.24
CA ALA A 146 -0.05 -14.90 -0.97
C ALA A 146 -0.94 -15.09 0.25
N LEU A 147 -2.14 -14.53 0.25
CA LEU A 147 -3.07 -14.63 1.38
C LEU A 147 -3.44 -16.09 1.67
N ARG A 148 -3.43 -16.47 2.94
CA ARG A 148 -4.10 -17.68 3.40
C ARG A 148 -5.62 -17.55 3.31
N THR A 149 -6.34 -18.66 3.39
CA THR A 149 -7.80 -18.62 3.55
C THR A 149 -8.18 -17.85 4.81
N GLY A 150 -9.09 -16.89 4.67
CA GLY A 150 -9.48 -15.94 5.73
C GLY A 150 -8.49 -14.79 5.96
N GLY A 151 -7.41 -14.71 5.19
CA GLY A 151 -6.48 -13.58 5.22
C GLY A 151 -7.09 -12.31 4.63
N THR A 152 -6.51 -11.18 4.97
CA THR A 152 -7.04 -9.85 4.63
C THR A 152 -6.01 -9.02 3.88
N ALA A 153 -6.46 -8.17 2.95
CA ALA A 153 -5.62 -7.12 2.35
C ALA A 153 -6.29 -5.75 2.50
N ILE A 154 -5.48 -4.74 2.77
CA ILE A 154 -5.89 -3.32 2.73
C ILE A 154 -4.98 -2.59 1.76
N ILE A 155 -5.58 -1.96 0.76
CA ILE A 155 -4.89 -1.18 -0.25
C ILE A 155 -5.50 0.21 -0.39
N HIS A 156 -4.63 1.21 -0.41
CA HIS A 156 -4.95 2.59 -0.73
C HIS A 156 -4.69 2.84 -2.21
N HIS A 157 -5.70 3.28 -2.95
CA HIS A 157 -5.62 3.49 -4.39
C HIS A 157 -6.34 4.78 -4.81
N ALA A 158 -6.04 5.26 -6.02
CA ALA A 158 -6.71 6.43 -6.60
C ALA A 158 -8.23 6.18 -6.78
N GLU A 159 -9.01 7.26 -6.66
CA GLU A 159 -10.46 7.25 -6.92
C GLU A 159 -10.81 8.29 -7.99
N ILE A 160 -10.45 8.00 -9.24
CA ILE A 160 -10.72 8.86 -10.38
C ILE A 160 -12.15 8.65 -10.86
N ALA A 161 -12.96 9.72 -10.90
CA ALA A 161 -14.39 9.64 -11.25
C ALA A 161 -14.61 9.09 -12.67
N ASP A 162 -13.78 9.47 -13.63
CA ASP A 162 -13.82 8.95 -15.00
C ASP A 162 -12.42 8.54 -15.47
N PRO A 163 -11.97 7.31 -15.16
CA PRO A 163 -10.65 6.82 -15.58
C PRO A 163 -10.46 6.80 -17.10
N ALA A 164 -11.53 6.63 -17.89
CA ALA A 164 -11.41 6.51 -19.33
C ALA A 164 -11.03 7.83 -20.02
N SER A 165 -11.44 8.95 -19.45
CA SER A 165 -11.08 10.30 -19.94
C SER A 165 -9.89 10.92 -19.20
N TYR A 166 -9.42 10.30 -18.11
CA TYR A 166 -8.34 10.83 -17.29
C TYR A 166 -7.00 10.73 -18.00
N GLN A 167 -6.29 11.84 -18.09
CA GLN A 167 -4.96 11.90 -18.67
C GLN A 167 -3.94 12.24 -17.59
N GLN A 168 -3.05 11.30 -17.31
CA GLN A 168 -1.90 11.52 -16.45
C GLN A 168 -0.89 12.42 -17.20
N THR A 169 -0.61 13.58 -16.65
CA THR A 169 0.22 14.62 -17.30
C THR A 169 1.67 14.64 -16.81
N TYR A 170 1.95 14.04 -15.66
CA TYR A 170 3.32 13.93 -15.10
C TYR A 170 3.49 12.65 -14.29
N THR A 171 4.73 12.23 -14.11
CA THR A 171 5.09 11.08 -13.27
C THR A 171 4.80 11.39 -11.80
N GLY A 172 4.24 10.44 -11.05
CA GLY A 172 3.84 10.63 -9.65
C GLY A 172 2.41 11.17 -9.46
N GLN A 173 1.73 11.55 -10.55
CA GLN A 173 0.28 11.85 -10.49
C GLN A 173 -0.52 10.57 -10.19
N ARG A 174 -1.74 10.72 -9.65
CA ARG A 174 -2.68 9.61 -9.48
C ARG A 174 -2.91 8.88 -10.80
N SER A 175 -2.97 7.56 -10.77
CA SER A 175 -3.27 6.74 -11.95
C SER A 175 -4.77 6.73 -12.27
N ALA A 176 -5.12 6.38 -13.50
CA ALA A 176 -6.51 6.31 -14.01
C ALA A 176 -7.25 5.08 -13.45
N ILE A 177 -7.45 5.05 -12.13
CA ILE A 177 -8.04 3.93 -11.38
C ILE A 177 -9.20 4.44 -10.52
N ASN A 178 -10.15 3.55 -10.26
CA ASN A 178 -11.21 3.75 -9.28
C ASN A 178 -11.59 2.45 -8.56
N SER A 179 -12.44 2.58 -7.54
CA SER A 179 -12.93 1.47 -6.72
C SER A 179 -13.59 0.36 -7.52
N SER A 180 -14.35 0.69 -8.60
CA SER A 180 -15.00 -0.31 -9.45
C SER A 180 -13.98 -1.19 -10.18
N MET A 181 -12.91 -0.61 -10.69
CA MET A 181 -11.82 -1.36 -11.36
C MET A 181 -11.10 -2.26 -10.36
N VAL A 182 -10.72 -1.73 -9.19
CA VAL A 182 -10.05 -2.50 -8.13
C VAL A 182 -10.89 -3.68 -7.67
N ARG A 183 -12.20 -3.48 -7.50
CA ARG A 183 -13.15 -4.56 -7.20
C ARG A 183 -13.14 -5.64 -8.28
N GLY A 184 -13.28 -5.24 -9.54
CA GLY A 184 -13.26 -6.19 -10.67
C GLY A 184 -11.98 -7.01 -10.73
N PHE A 185 -10.82 -6.39 -10.50
CA PHE A 185 -9.52 -7.09 -10.46
C PHE A 185 -9.45 -8.09 -9.30
N ALA A 186 -9.91 -7.70 -8.10
CA ALA A 186 -9.94 -8.60 -6.95
C ALA A 186 -10.84 -9.81 -7.18
N GLU A 187 -12.07 -9.59 -7.65
CA GLU A 187 -13.07 -10.64 -7.88
C GLU A 187 -12.64 -11.63 -8.98
N GLN A 188 -11.92 -11.18 -10.03
CA GLN A 188 -11.33 -12.05 -11.04
C GLN A 188 -10.36 -13.09 -10.48
N HIS A 189 -9.75 -12.82 -9.32
CA HIS A 189 -8.81 -13.71 -8.65
C HIS A 189 -9.39 -14.39 -7.41
N GLY A 190 -10.73 -14.41 -7.27
CA GLY A 190 -11.43 -15.09 -6.19
C GLY A 190 -11.33 -14.38 -4.83
N LEU A 191 -10.94 -13.11 -4.82
CA LEU A 191 -10.94 -12.26 -3.64
C LEU A 191 -12.30 -11.59 -3.46
N THR A 192 -12.69 -11.35 -2.21
CA THR A 192 -13.96 -10.67 -1.87
C THR A 192 -13.67 -9.27 -1.34
N VAL A 193 -14.22 -8.24 -2.00
CA VAL A 193 -14.15 -6.86 -1.50
C VAL A 193 -15.22 -6.66 -0.43
N ARG A 194 -14.79 -6.39 0.80
CA ARG A 194 -15.64 -6.19 1.98
C ARG A 194 -16.07 -4.75 2.16
N ARG A 195 -15.18 -3.81 1.88
CA ARG A 195 -15.42 -2.37 2.03
C ARG A 195 -14.57 -1.58 1.04
N GLN A 196 -15.13 -0.50 0.52
CA GLN A 196 -14.41 0.55 -0.21
C GLN A 196 -14.88 1.89 0.34
N SER A 197 -13.97 2.73 0.78
CA SER A 197 -14.30 4.02 1.40
C SER A 197 -13.10 4.95 1.39
N ALA A 198 -13.34 6.24 1.22
CA ALA A 198 -12.35 7.28 1.49
C ALA A 198 -12.16 7.52 3.00
N VAL A 199 -13.14 7.16 3.82
CA VAL A 199 -13.17 7.39 5.27
C VAL A 199 -13.05 6.06 6.01
N TRP A 200 -12.11 5.95 6.97
CA TRP A 200 -11.98 4.78 7.86
C TRP A 200 -12.48 5.04 9.27
N ASP A 201 -12.40 6.28 9.77
CA ASP A 201 -12.96 6.68 11.06
C ASP A 201 -14.21 7.54 10.81
N GLU A 202 -15.35 6.88 10.74
CA GLU A 202 -16.66 7.53 10.47
C GLU A 202 -17.06 8.52 11.56
N ALA A 203 -16.65 8.26 12.82
CA ALA A 203 -17.02 9.11 13.95
C ALA A 203 -16.30 10.46 13.90
N ARG A 204 -15.04 10.47 13.44
CA ARG A 204 -14.22 11.67 13.33
C ARG A 204 -14.07 12.14 11.88
N LYS A 205 -14.64 11.42 10.90
CA LYS A 205 -14.54 11.68 9.47
C LYS A 205 -13.09 11.74 8.95
N ILE A 206 -12.22 10.89 9.52
CA ILE A 206 -10.83 10.79 9.11
C ILE A 206 -10.70 9.79 7.97
N GLY A 207 -9.93 10.16 6.94
CA GLY A 207 -9.78 9.36 5.75
C GLY A 207 -8.62 9.78 4.84
N CYS A 208 -8.64 9.29 3.61
CA CYS A 208 -7.62 9.51 2.59
C CYS A 208 -8.03 10.58 1.55
N ALA A 209 -8.89 11.52 1.93
CA ALA A 209 -9.34 12.63 1.09
C ALA A 209 -10.00 12.17 -0.22
N GLU A 210 -9.33 12.32 -1.36
CA GLU A 210 -9.86 12.05 -2.70
C GLU A 210 -9.51 10.65 -3.26
N ASP A 211 -8.82 9.83 -2.46
CA ASP A 211 -8.48 8.45 -2.80
C ASP A 211 -9.43 7.47 -2.08
N ALA A 212 -9.23 6.18 -2.25
CA ALA A 212 -10.03 5.15 -1.59
C ALA A 212 -9.17 4.06 -0.93
N ILE A 213 -9.70 3.51 0.16
CA ILE A 213 -9.22 2.29 0.79
C ILE A 213 -10.11 1.14 0.38
N THR A 214 -9.53 0.05 -0.08
CA THR A 214 -10.23 -1.21 -0.33
C THR A 214 -9.79 -2.27 0.66
N LEU A 215 -10.76 -2.80 1.42
CA LEU A 215 -10.61 -3.96 2.31
C LEU A 215 -11.04 -5.22 1.56
N ILE A 216 -10.15 -6.20 1.49
CA ILE A 216 -10.29 -7.43 0.72
C ILE A 216 -10.09 -8.64 1.63
N THR A 217 -10.79 -9.74 1.38
CA THR A 217 -10.55 -11.03 2.05
C THR A 217 -10.46 -12.16 1.03
N LYS A 218 -9.69 -13.20 1.37
CA LYS A 218 -9.62 -14.47 0.64
C LYS A 218 -10.47 -15.53 1.27
#